data_f449a1cc52d5c1f27ace161c8c3d8917
#
_entry.id   f449a1cc52d5c1f27ace161c8c3d8917
#
_cell.length_a   1.000
_cell.length_b   1.000
_cell.length_c   1.000
_cell.angle_alpha   90.00
_cell.angle_beta   90.00
_cell.angle_gamma   90.00
#
_symmetry.space_group_name_H-M   'P 1'
#
loop_
_entity.id
_entity.type
_entity.pdbx_description
1 polymer ?
#
loop_
_entity_poly.entity_id
_entity_poly.type
_entity_poly.pdbx_seq_one_letter_code
_entity_poly.pdbx_strand_id
1 'polypeptide(L)'
;MYCLTLEPNHLDFIKKMNYIPVGLGEKNFPKDCISDKSGKNISKKNKYYGEYSFHYWLWKNYLDQINENWIGFCQYRKFWSLDFTPNNELNLNNLEKKILKKIPDEFNKFDVILGNPFFVNQRKIMKFLKNGFPLVASNPKVLFSEKARNIKFHFDLMHGRNNLDKAINLLNKENKDDFRKFVNNEVSF
;
A
#
# COMPACT_ATOMS: atom_id res chain seq x y z
N MET A 1 6.46 -9.77 10.72
CA MET A 1 5.61 -9.34 9.58
C MET A 1 4.20 -9.07 10.08
N TYR A 2 3.74 -7.83 9.97
CA TYR A 2 2.38 -7.41 10.31
C TYR A 2 1.46 -7.56 9.10
N CYS A 3 0.31 -8.22 9.26
CA CYS A 3 -0.69 -8.37 8.20
C CYS A 3 -1.98 -7.63 8.56
N LEU A 4 -2.28 -6.61 7.78
CA LEU A 4 -3.33 -5.65 8.07
C LEU A 4 -4.67 -6.08 7.50
N THR A 5 -5.73 -5.99 8.31
CA THR A 5 -7.10 -6.31 7.89
C THR A 5 -8.15 -5.39 8.50
N LEU A 6 -9.23 -5.18 7.77
CA LEU A 6 -10.45 -4.49 8.24
C LEU A 6 -11.51 -5.48 8.76
N GLU A 7 -11.26 -6.80 8.66
CA GLU A 7 -12.25 -7.84 8.93
C GLU A 7 -11.75 -8.84 9.97
N PRO A 8 -12.48 -9.01 11.09
CA PRO A 8 -12.10 -9.99 12.13
C PRO A 8 -12.01 -11.43 11.64
N ASN A 9 -12.83 -11.81 10.66
CA ASN A 9 -12.84 -13.19 10.11
C ASN A 9 -11.55 -13.55 9.34
N HIS A 10 -10.65 -12.61 9.09
CA HIS A 10 -9.35 -12.89 8.47
C HIS A 10 -8.27 -13.28 9.49
N LEU A 11 -8.51 -13.09 10.79
CA LEU A 11 -7.47 -13.25 11.80
C LEU A 11 -6.89 -14.67 11.85
N ASP A 12 -7.74 -15.69 11.83
CA ASP A 12 -7.29 -17.09 11.88
C ASP A 12 -6.51 -17.48 10.63
N PHE A 13 -6.94 -16.99 9.48
CA PHE A 13 -6.20 -17.18 8.23
C PHE A 13 -4.81 -16.54 8.30
N ILE A 14 -4.71 -15.28 8.79
CA ILE A 14 -3.43 -14.58 8.93
C ILE A 14 -2.50 -15.30 9.92
N LYS A 15 -3.04 -15.77 11.06
CA LYS A 15 -2.28 -16.55 12.05
C LYS A 15 -1.77 -17.85 11.44
N LYS A 16 -2.59 -18.56 10.64
CA LYS A 16 -2.18 -19.77 9.91
C LYS A 16 -1.02 -19.51 8.95
N MET A 17 -0.95 -18.32 8.37
CA MET A 17 0.18 -17.91 7.53
C MET A 17 1.44 -17.54 8.34
N ASN A 18 1.39 -17.62 9.66
CA ASN A 18 2.48 -17.25 10.59
C ASN A 18 2.84 -15.77 10.53
N TYR A 19 1.85 -14.91 10.28
CA TYR A 19 1.96 -13.47 10.32
C TYR A 19 1.22 -12.90 11.53
N ILE A 20 1.61 -11.70 11.96
CA ILE A 20 0.98 -11.02 13.10
C ILE A 20 -0.27 -10.29 12.58
N PRO A 21 -1.48 -10.71 12.96
CA PRO A 21 -2.68 -10.04 12.50
C PRO A 21 -2.87 -8.69 13.17
N VAL A 22 -3.28 -7.68 12.39
CA VAL A 22 -3.55 -6.33 12.86
C VAL A 22 -4.92 -5.88 12.40
N GLY A 23 -5.78 -5.56 13.36
CA GLY A 23 -7.11 -5.02 13.10
C GLY A 23 -7.11 -3.52 12.91
N LEU A 24 -7.72 -3.03 11.82
CA LEU A 24 -7.81 -1.62 11.48
C LEU A 24 -9.22 -1.08 11.54
N GLY A 25 -9.31 0.23 11.76
CA GLY A 25 -10.56 0.97 11.65
C GLY A 25 -11.56 0.70 12.77
N GLU A 26 -12.85 0.84 12.51
CA GLU A 26 -13.87 0.91 13.56
C GLU A 26 -14.45 -0.45 14.00
N LYS A 27 -14.22 -1.53 13.25
CA LYS A 27 -14.75 -2.87 13.59
C LYS A 27 -14.17 -3.40 14.90
N ASN A 28 -14.96 -4.15 15.62
CA ASN A 28 -14.53 -4.79 16.86
C ASN A 28 -13.65 -6.01 16.55
N PHE A 29 -12.44 -5.97 17.06
CA PHE A 29 -11.48 -7.07 17.05
C PHE A 29 -11.36 -7.68 18.44
N PRO A 30 -10.96 -8.96 18.58
CA PRO A 30 -10.65 -9.57 19.88
C PRO A 30 -9.62 -8.75 20.65
N LYS A 31 -9.69 -8.79 21.99
CA LYS A 31 -8.82 -7.98 22.86
C LYS A 31 -7.33 -8.31 22.73
N ASP A 32 -7.01 -9.53 22.34
CA ASP A 32 -5.67 -10.06 22.11
C ASP A 32 -5.12 -9.71 20.71
N CYS A 33 -5.95 -9.12 19.85
CA CYS A 33 -5.52 -8.70 18.53
C CYS A 33 -4.88 -7.30 18.59
N ILE A 34 -3.71 -7.14 18.00
CA ILE A 34 -3.12 -5.81 17.81
C ILE A 34 -4.06 -4.96 16.96
N SER A 35 -4.29 -3.73 17.41
CA SER A 35 -5.19 -2.80 16.73
C SER A 35 -4.65 -1.38 16.80
N ASP A 36 -4.96 -0.58 15.79
CA ASP A 36 -4.62 0.84 15.72
C ASP A 36 -5.47 1.75 16.62
N LYS A 37 -6.25 1.17 17.58
CA LYS A 37 -7.22 1.93 18.40
C LYS A 37 -6.70 2.40 19.76
N SER A 38 -5.63 1.79 20.26
CA SER A 38 -5.09 2.12 21.60
C SER A 38 -4.12 3.30 21.56
N GLY A 39 -3.83 3.89 22.72
CA GLY A 39 -2.83 4.94 22.86
C GLY A 39 -3.02 6.13 21.90
N LYS A 40 -1.92 6.69 21.43
CA LYS A 40 -1.91 7.74 20.39
C LYS A 40 -2.29 7.14 19.03
N ASN A 41 -3.47 7.48 18.53
CA ASN A 41 -3.98 6.88 17.29
C ASN A 41 -4.79 7.86 16.44
N ILE A 42 -4.99 7.46 15.18
CA ILE A 42 -5.85 8.11 14.19
C ILE A 42 -6.85 7.12 13.59
N SER A 43 -7.21 6.07 14.31
CA SER A 43 -8.07 4.97 13.83
C SER A 43 -9.42 5.44 13.27
N LYS A 44 -10.05 6.46 13.88
CA LYS A 44 -11.28 7.11 13.38
C LYS A 44 -11.11 7.73 11.98
N LYS A 45 -9.88 8.01 11.56
CA LYS A 45 -9.55 8.55 10.25
C LYS A 45 -9.13 7.46 9.26
N ASN A 46 -9.22 6.18 9.63
CA ASN A 46 -8.80 5.05 8.78
C ASN A 46 -9.45 5.09 7.39
N LYS A 47 -10.70 5.53 7.26
CA LYS A 47 -11.38 5.70 5.96
C LYS A 47 -10.65 6.65 4.98
N TYR A 48 -9.80 7.53 5.48
CA TYR A 48 -9.00 8.46 4.66
C TYR A 48 -7.55 8.03 4.52
N TYR A 49 -6.98 7.44 5.59
CA TYR A 49 -5.56 7.09 5.66
C TYR A 49 -5.30 5.61 5.38
N GLY A 50 -6.35 4.75 5.40
CA GLY A 50 -6.20 3.32 5.18
C GLY A 50 -5.19 2.71 6.18
N GLU A 51 -4.27 1.94 5.68
CA GLU A 51 -3.23 1.26 6.45
C GLU A 51 -2.26 2.19 7.18
N TYR A 52 -2.12 3.45 6.74
CA TYR A 52 -1.30 4.44 7.43
C TYR A 52 -1.77 4.76 8.85
N SER A 53 -3.03 4.44 9.20
CA SER A 53 -3.50 4.57 10.59
C SER A 53 -2.73 3.64 11.53
N PHE A 54 -2.37 2.42 11.08
CA PHE A 54 -1.52 1.50 11.83
C PHE A 54 -0.05 1.93 11.84
N HIS A 55 0.49 2.38 10.71
CA HIS A 55 1.87 2.88 10.68
C HIS A 55 2.06 4.04 11.66
N TYR A 56 1.09 4.96 11.74
CA TYR A 56 1.09 6.03 12.73
C TYR A 56 1.03 5.50 14.16
N TRP A 57 0.13 4.54 14.43
CA TRP A 57 -0.03 3.92 15.74
C TRP A 57 1.25 3.21 16.18
N LEU A 58 1.86 2.43 15.30
CA LEU A 58 3.11 1.71 15.55
C LEU A 58 4.23 2.70 15.91
N TRP A 59 4.40 3.74 15.10
CA TRP A 59 5.38 4.78 15.36
C TRP A 59 5.21 5.45 16.72
N LYS A 60 3.97 5.75 17.11
CA LYS A 60 3.69 6.53 18.33
C LYS A 60 3.65 5.72 19.61
N ASN A 61 3.47 4.42 19.53
CA ASN A 61 3.21 3.61 20.73
C ASN A 61 4.12 2.39 20.89
N TYR A 62 4.73 1.90 19.83
CA TYR A 62 5.35 0.58 19.87
C TYR A 62 6.70 0.48 19.16
N LEU A 63 7.07 1.41 18.30
CA LEU A 63 8.29 1.31 17.49
C LEU A 63 9.55 1.14 18.33
N ASP A 64 9.68 1.90 19.41
CA ASP A 64 10.84 1.88 20.30
C ASP A 64 10.97 0.57 21.12
N GLN A 65 9.95 -0.29 21.09
CA GLN A 65 9.92 -1.59 21.77
C GLN A 65 10.29 -2.74 20.82
N ILE A 66 10.45 -2.48 19.54
CA ILE A 66 10.78 -3.48 18.53
C ILE A 66 12.30 -3.63 18.49
N ASN A 67 12.77 -4.83 18.85
CA ASN A 67 14.19 -5.18 18.79
C ASN A 67 14.59 -5.90 17.49
N GLU A 68 13.66 -6.04 16.55
CA GLU A 68 13.87 -6.73 15.29
C GLU A 68 14.56 -5.80 14.27
N ASN A 69 15.48 -6.35 13.48
CA ASN A 69 16.17 -5.59 12.43
C ASN A 69 15.23 -5.17 11.29
N TRP A 70 14.11 -5.90 11.09
CA TRP A 70 13.18 -5.67 10.01
C TRP A 70 11.74 -5.59 10.50
N ILE A 71 11.03 -4.61 10.03
CA ILE A 71 9.58 -4.48 10.19
C ILE A 71 8.94 -4.60 8.82
N GLY A 72 8.06 -5.59 8.65
CA GLY A 72 7.37 -5.80 7.39
C GLY A 72 5.86 -5.65 7.52
N PHE A 73 5.24 -5.12 6.47
CA PHE A 73 3.79 -4.91 6.38
C PHE A 73 3.24 -5.58 5.14
N CYS A 74 2.07 -6.18 5.26
CA CYS A 74 1.28 -6.66 4.14
C CYS A 74 -0.22 -6.53 4.45
N GLN A 75 -1.05 -6.82 3.46
CA GLN A 75 -2.50 -6.90 3.61
C GLN A 75 -2.95 -8.36 3.54
N TYR A 76 -4.09 -8.70 4.13
CA TYR A 76 -4.63 -10.07 4.17
C TYR A 76 -4.81 -10.75 2.80
N ARG A 77 -4.70 -10.02 1.72
CA ARG A 77 -4.81 -10.49 0.32
C ARG A 77 -3.58 -10.23 -0.54
N LYS A 78 -2.50 -9.71 0.07
CA LYS A 78 -1.23 -9.40 -0.60
C LYS A 78 -0.11 -9.81 0.32
N PHE A 79 0.61 -10.86 -0.02
CA PHE A 79 1.70 -11.40 0.78
C PHE A 79 3.02 -11.22 0.05
N TRP A 80 4.08 -11.09 0.83
CA TRP A 80 5.43 -11.09 0.29
C TRP A 80 5.83 -12.50 -0.15
N SER A 81 6.53 -12.59 -1.27
CA SER A 81 7.16 -13.81 -1.77
C SER A 81 8.49 -13.44 -2.40
N LEU A 82 9.47 -14.33 -2.37
CA LEU A 82 10.74 -14.14 -3.08
C LEU A 82 10.56 -14.38 -4.58
N ASP A 83 9.73 -15.39 -4.91
CA ASP A 83 9.50 -15.78 -6.29
C ASP A 83 8.14 -15.25 -6.78
N PHE A 84 8.12 -14.82 -8.03
CA PHE A 84 6.85 -14.50 -8.67
C PHE A 84 6.03 -15.79 -8.85
N THR A 85 4.83 -15.80 -8.31
CA THR A 85 3.87 -16.88 -8.54
C THR A 85 2.60 -16.31 -9.15
N PRO A 86 2.20 -16.75 -10.34
CA PRO A 86 0.95 -16.33 -10.96
C PRO A 86 -0.25 -16.61 -10.06
N ASN A 87 -1.23 -15.71 -10.03
CA ASN A 87 -2.41 -15.85 -9.17
C ASN A 87 -3.23 -17.13 -9.43
N ASN A 88 -3.24 -17.62 -10.67
CA ASN A 88 -3.94 -18.88 -11.02
C ASN A 88 -3.28 -20.14 -10.45
N GLU A 89 -2.02 -20.05 -10.03
CA GLU A 89 -1.28 -21.13 -9.38
C GLU A 89 -1.35 -21.06 -7.85
N LEU A 90 -1.90 -19.97 -7.29
CA LEU A 90 -2.04 -19.80 -5.85
C LEU A 90 -3.37 -20.38 -5.36
N ASN A 91 -3.29 -21.19 -4.31
CA ASN A 91 -4.44 -21.65 -3.56
C ASN A 91 -4.09 -21.65 -2.06
N LEU A 92 -5.09 -21.79 -1.21
CA LEU A 92 -4.91 -21.75 0.25
C LEU A 92 -3.95 -22.82 0.78
N ASN A 93 -3.83 -23.96 0.09
CA ASN A 93 -3.00 -25.08 0.53
C ASN A 93 -1.51 -24.87 0.22
N ASN A 94 -1.21 -24.12 -0.84
CA ASN A 94 0.19 -23.88 -1.23
C ASN A 94 0.69 -22.48 -0.84
N LEU A 95 -0.21 -21.55 -0.52
CA LEU A 95 0.14 -20.18 -0.17
C LEU A 95 1.14 -20.11 1.00
N GLU A 96 0.90 -20.89 2.05
CA GLU A 96 1.75 -20.93 3.23
C GLU A 96 3.22 -21.27 2.93
N LYS A 97 3.45 -22.10 1.92
CA LYS A 97 4.80 -22.51 1.50
C LYS A 97 5.50 -21.48 0.62
N LYS A 98 4.75 -20.59 -0.01
CA LYS A 98 5.26 -19.62 -1.00
C LYS A 98 5.47 -18.22 -0.43
N ILE A 99 4.85 -17.91 0.72
CA ILE A 99 4.99 -16.60 1.34
C ILE A 99 6.30 -16.47 2.12
N LEU A 100 6.82 -15.26 2.12
CA LEU A 100 8.03 -14.89 2.85
C LEU A 100 7.77 -14.87 4.36
N LYS A 101 8.43 -15.76 5.11
CA LYS A 101 8.32 -15.84 6.59
C LYS A 101 9.49 -15.18 7.31
N LYS A 102 10.65 -15.13 6.67
CA LYS A 102 11.89 -14.52 7.19
C LYS A 102 12.59 -13.78 6.07
N ILE A 103 13.12 -12.62 6.37
CA ILE A 103 13.95 -11.87 5.42
C ILE A 103 15.25 -12.62 5.21
N PRO A 104 15.67 -12.91 3.96
CA PRO A 104 16.96 -13.50 3.65
C PRO A 104 18.12 -12.62 4.13
N ASP A 105 19.19 -13.24 4.62
CA ASP A 105 20.33 -12.51 5.18
C ASP A 105 21.03 -11.60 4.15
N GLU A 106 20.96 -11.94 2.87
CA GLU A 106 21.47 -11.12 1.76
C GLU A 106 20.78 -9.75 1.63
N PHE A 107 19.59 -9.58 2.24
CA PHE A 107 18.86 -8.31 2.24
C PHE A 107 19.25 -7.38 3.39
N ASN A 108 20.06 -7.86 4.35
CA ASN A 108 20.50 -7.03 5.49
C ASN A 108 21.38 -5.82 5.09
N LYS A 109 21.86 -5.79 3.85
CA LYS A 109 22.58 -4.64 3.27
C LYS A 109 21.68 -3.50 2.77
N PHE A 110 20.36 -3.69 2.79
CA PHE A 110 19.39 -2.69 2.34
C PHE A 110 18.64 -2.10 3.54
N ASP A 111 18.31 -0.83 3.46
CA ASP A 111 17.49 -0.16 4.47
C ASP A 111 15.98 -0.36 4.24
N VAL A 112 15.58 -0.61 2.98
CA VAL A 112 14.17 -0.77 2.57
C VAL A 112 14.06 -1.86 1.51
N ILE A 113 13.03 -2.68 1.64
CA ILE A 113 12.61 -3.66 0.63
C ILE A 113 11.23 -3.28 0.12
N LEU A 114 11.12 -3.08 -1.17
CA LEU A 114 9.87 -2.77 -1.85
C LEU A 114 9.39 -3.96 -2.68
N GLY A 115 8.09 -3.99 -2.97
CA GLY A 115 7.54 -4.95 -3.94
C GLY A 115 8.07 -4.71 -5.36
N ASN A 116 7.82 -5.66 -6.25
CA ASN A 116 8.18 -5.48 -7.64
C ASN A 116 7.47 -4.25 -8.22
N PRO A 117 8.19 -3.41 -8.99
CA PRO A 117 7.60 -2.27 -9.65
C PRO A 117 6.53 -2.71 -10.66
N PHE A 118 5.48 -1.93 -10.79
CA PHE A 118 4.46 -2.16 -11.79
C PHE A 118 4.21 -0.91 -12.63
N PHE A 119 3.90 -1.12 -13.92
CA PHE A 119 3.60 -0.03 -14.83
C PHE A 119 2.16 0.45 -14.63
N VAL A 120 1.98 1.74 -14.42
CA VAL A 120 0.67 2.37 -14.28
C VAL A 120 0.11 2.90 -15.60
N ASN A 121 0.90 2.85 -16.68
CA ASN A 121 0.59 3.42 -18.00
C ASN A 121 -0.45 2.64 -18.82
N GLN A 122 -1.00 1.55 -18.27
CA GLN A 122 -2.02 0.74 -18.93
C GLN A 122 -3.33 1.50 -19.14
N ARG A 123 -4.00 1.26 -20.27
CA ARG A 123 -5.32 1.85 -20.58
C ARG A 123 -6.41 1.19 -19.75
N LYS A 124 -7.02 1.95 -18.84
CA LYS A 124 -8.20 1.50 -18.06
C LYS A 124 -9.48 2.06 -18.71
N ILE A 125 -9.84 1.52 -19.87
CA ILE A 125 -10.91 2.05 -20.74
C ILE A 125 -12.21 2.38 -19.98
N MET A 126 -12.70 1.47 -19.13
CA MET A 126 -13.92 1.70 -18.35
C MET A 126 -13.82 2.90 -17.40
N LYS A 127 -12.64 3.16 -16.85
CA LYS A 127 -12.43 4.33 -15.97
C LYS A 127 -12.26 5.61 -16.77
N PHE A 128 -11.66 5.53 -17.95
CA PHE A 128 -11.60 6.64 -18.90
C PHE A 128 -13.01 7.10 -19.29
N LEU A 129 -13.91 6.18 -19.60
CA LEU A 129 -15.29 6.49 -19.95
C LEU A 129 -16.05 7.13 -18.78
N LYS A 130 -15.85 6.63 -17.56
CA LYS A 130 -16.61 7.08 -16.39
C LYS A 130 -16.11 8.41 -15.80
N ASN A 131 -14.79 8.59 -15.70
CA ASN A 131 -14.18 9.70 -14.96
C ASN A 131 -13.13 10.47 -15.78
N GLY A 132 -12.76 9.98 -16.96
CA GLY A 132 -11.58 10.44 -17.69
C GLY A 132 -11.84 11.60 -18.64
N PHE A 133 -13.08 11.89 -19.01
CA PHE A 133 -13.36 12.92 -20.01
C PHE A 133 -12.75 14.29 -19.70
N PRO A 134 -12.85 14.85 -18.48
CA PRO A 134 -12.22 16.13 -18.16
C PRO A 134 -10.68 16.07 -18.19
N LEU A 135 -10.10 14.90 -17.86
CA LEU A 135 -8.64 14.69 -17.86
C LEU A 135 -8.12 14.58 -19.30
N VAL A 136 -8.84 13.85 -20.14
CA VAL A 136 -8.53 13.72 -21.58
C VAL A 136 -8.67 15.05 -22.29
N ALA A 137 -9.73 15.80 -22.02
CA ALA A 137 -9.94 17.14 -22.58
C ALA A 137 -8.81 18.11 -22.21
N SER A 138 -8.28 18.00 -20.97
CA SER A 138 -7.16 18.85 -20.52
C SER A 138 -5.79 18.37 -20.99
N ASN A 139 -5.63 17.08 -21.31
CA ASN A 139 -4.39 16.48 -21.82
C ASN A 139 -4.69 15.37 -22.81
N PRO A 140 -5.00 15.68 -24.08
CA PRO A 140 -5.32 14.66 -25.09
C PRO A 140 -4.20 13.63 -25.35
N LYS A 141 -2.94 13.99 -25.02
CA LYS A 141 -1.79 13.11 -25.18
C LYS A 141 -1.93 11.79 -24.43
N VAL A 142 -2.75 11.73 -23.38
CA VAL A 142 -2.98 10.49 -22.60
C VAL A 142 -3.65 9.38 -23.42
N LEU A 143 -4.29 9.70 -24.53
CA LEU A 143 -4.87 8.70 -25.44
C LEU A 143 -3.80 7.96 -26.26
N PHE A 144 -2.71 8.65 -26.60
CA PHE A 144 -1.73 8.17 -27.56
C PHE A 144 -0.36 7.87 -26.94
N SER A 145 0.01 8.54 -25.84
CA SER A 145 1.31 8.43 -25.19
C SER A 145 1.24 7.68 -23.87
N GLU A 146 2.05 6.64 -23.73
CA GLU A 146 2.23 5.92 -22.46
C GLU A 146 2.83 6.82 -21.39
N LYS A 147 3.83 7.64 -21.75
CA LYS A 147 4.45 8.60 -20.83
C LYS A 147 3.46 9.61 -20.23
N ALA A 148 2.41 9.96 -20.98
CA ALA A 148 1.38 10.85 -20.47
C ALA A 148 0.46 10.17 -19.45
N ARG A 149 0.39 8.84 -19.42
CA ARG A 149 -0.35 8.02 -18.45
C ARG A 149 0.52 7.66 -17.23
N ASN A 150 1.13 8.66 -16.63
CA ASN A 150 2.00 8.54 -15.46
C ASN A 150 1.21 8.34 -14.15
N ILE A 151 1.92 8.23 -13.02
CA ILE A 151 1.32 8.07 -11.68
C ILE A 151 0.32 9.19 -11.38
N LYS A 152 0.68 10.46 -11.67
CA LYS A 152 -0.21 11.60 -11.46
C LYS A 152 -1.53 11.46 -12.23
N PHE A 153 -1.45 11.12 -13.51
CA PHE A 153 -2.64 10.90 -14.32
C PHE A 153 -3.54 9.81 -13.74
N HIS A 154 -2.96 8.69 -13.31
CA HIS A 154 -3.72 7.60 -12.69
C HIS A 154 -4.34 8.00 -11.36
N PHE A 155 -3.63 8.76 -10.54
CA PHE A 155 -4.16 9.29 -9.28
C PHE A 155 -5.35 10.21 -9.54
N ASP A 156 -5.21 11.17 -10.46
CA ASP A 156 -6.29 12.10 -10.82
C ASP A 156 -7.53 11.39 -11.38
N LEU A 157 -7.32 10.31 -12.17
CA LEU A 157 -8.40 9.47 -12.70
C LEU A 157 -9.19 8.73 -11.60
N MET A 158 -8.51 8.34 -10.51
CA MET A 158 -9.10 7.53 -9.44
C MET A 158 -9.65 8.37 -8.29
N HIS A 159 -9.00 9.48 -7.97
CA HIS A 159 -9.22 10.25 -6.74
C HIS A 159 -9.67 11.70 -7.01
N GLY A 160 -9.82 12.05 -8.28
CA GLY A 160 -10.25 13.39 -8.71
C GLY A 160 -9.09 14.34 -8.98
N ARG A 161 -9.34 15.20 -9.98
CA ARG A 161 -8.36 16.16 -10.53
C ARG A 161 -7.83 17.10 -9.46
N ASN A 162 -6.53 17.39 -9.53
CA ASN A 162 -5.80 18.34 -8.70
C ASN A 162 -5.72 17.99 -7.20
N ASN A 163 -6.27 16.87 -6.73
CA ASN A 163 -6.16 16.50 -5.32
C ASN A 163 -4.72 16.12 -4.95
N LEU A 164 -4.00 15.48 -5.84
CA LEU A 164 -2.58 15.20 -5.65
C LEU A 164 -1.74 16.48 -5.60
N ASP A 165 -2.01 17.43 -6.50
CA ASP A 165 -1.30 18.71 -6.49
C ASP A 165 -1.52 19.50 -5.20
N LYS A 166 -2.74 19.48 -4.66
CA LYS A 166 -3.04 20.09 -3.36
C LYS A 166 -2.23 19.41 -2.24
N ALA A 167 -2.16 18.08 -2.23
CA ALA A 167 -1.37 17.34 -1.25
C ALA A 167 0.14 17.65 -1.39
N ILE A 168 0.67 17.65 -2.60
CA ILE A 168 2.07 18.01 -2.88
C ILE A 168 2.40 19.41 -2.38
N ASN A 169 1.46 20.35 -2.52
CA ASN A 169 1.68 21.73 -2.09
C ASN A 169 1.79 21.91 -0.56
N LEU A 170 1.37 20.91 0.23
CA LEU A 170 1.56 20.88 1.69
C LEU A 170 2.96 20.42 2.12
N LEU A 171 3.72 19.80 1.22
CA LEU A 171 5.07 19.33 1.50
C LEU A 171 6.07 20.50 1.60
N ASN A 172 7.17 20.29 2.33
CA ASN A 172 8.32 21.19 2.29
C ASN A 172 8.94 21.21 0.87
N LYS A 173 9.82 22.17 0.59
CA LYS A 173 10.34 22.41 -0.77
C LYS A 173 11.07 21.18 -1.32
N GLU A 174 11.97 20.60 -0.53
CA GLU A 174 12.76 19.42 -0.92
C GLU A 174 11.89 18.23 -1.29
N ASN A 175 11.03 17.80 -0.38
CA ASN A 175 10.11 16.69 -0.60
C ASN A 175 9.11 16.94 -1.74
N LYS A 176 8.73 18.22 -1.97
CA LYS A 176 7.84 18.61 -3.07
C LYS A 176 8.45 18.34 -4.43
N ASP A 177 9.71 18.67 -4.62
CA ASP A 177 10.38 18.51 -5.91
C ASP A 177 10.64 17.04 -6.21
N ASP A 178 11.04 16.26 -5.23
CA ASP A 178 11.23 14.80 -5.38
C ASP A 178 9.92 14.08 -5.61
N PHE A 179 8.86 14.45 -4.88
CA PHE A 179 7.55 13.85 -5.09
C PHE A 179 6.97 14.19 -6.47
N ARG A 180 7.20 15.41 -6.98
CA ARG A 180 6.81 15.78 -8.35
C ARG A 180 7.55 14.95 -9.40
N LYS A 181 8.85 14.70 -9.22
CA LYS A 181 9.60 13.80 -10.10
C LYS A 181 9.00 12.38 -10.05
N PHE A 182 8.73 11.86 -8.85
CA PHE A 182 8.16 10.53 -8.68
C PHE A 182 6.80 10.38 -9.37
N VAL A 183 5.86 11.31 -9.18
CA VAL A 183 4.51 11.18 -9.75
C VAL A 183 4.45 11.35 -11.27
N ASN A 184 5.51 11.85 -11.88
CA ASN A 184 5.65 11.93 -13.32
C ASN A 184 6.22 10.65 -13.97
N ASN A 185 6.58 9.63 -13.17
CA ASN A 185 7.01 8.34 -13.69
C ASN A 185 5.83 7.46 -14.11
N GLU A 186 6.13 6.48 -14.96
CA GLU A 186 5.18 5.45 -15.42
C GLU A 186 5.16 4.21 -14.51
N VAL A 187 6.07 4.15 -13.54
CA VAL A 187 6.29 3.00 -12.66
C VAL A 187 5.99 3.38 -11.22
N SER A 188 5.23 2.54 -10.54
CA SER A 188 4.92 2.62 -9.10
C SER A 188 5.29 1.30 -8.41
N PHE A 189 5.29 1.30 -7.06
CA PHE A 189 5.58 0.14 -6.22
C PHE A 189 4.37 -0.25 -5.37
#